data_1b276289d6c2972620c8013840ab46ce
#
_entry.id   1b276289d6c2972620c8013840ab46ce
#
_cell.length_a   1.000
_cell.length_b   1.000
_cell.length_c   1.000
_cell.angle_alpha   90.00
_cell.angle_beta   90.00
_cell.angle_gamma   90.00
#
_symmetry.space_group_name_H-M   'P 1'
#
loop_
_entity.id
_entity.type
_entity.pdbx_description
1 polymer ?
#
loop_
_entity_poly.entity_id
_entity_poly.type
_entity_poly.pdbx_seq_one_letter_code
_entity_poly.pdbx_strand_id
1 'polypeptide(L)'
;MTTSHPKIGIRPIIDGRRGGIRESLEAMTMGMAQRVARLYSEELRYSDGSPVECVIADTTIGGVAEAAACTDKFRDSNVGAVLSVTPCWCYGAETIDMDPLTPKAIWGFNGTERPGAVYLASALAGHNQKGLPAFGIYGRDVQDMDCLLYTSPSPRDRG
;
A
#
# COMPACT_ATOMS: atom_id res chain seq x y z
N MET A 1 5.51 21.96 -21.92
CA MET A 1 5.71 21.42 -20.55
C MET A 1 4.97 20.10 -20.47
N THR A 2 5.66 18.98 -20.47
CA THR A 2 5.04 17.67 -20.23
C THR A 2 4.63 17.64 -18.76
N THR A 3 3.36 17.74 -18.48
CA THR A 3 2.82 17.55 -17.14
C THR A 3 3.04 16.09 -16.76
N SER A 4 3.98 15.84 -15.84
CA SER A 4 4.17 14.50 -15.27
C SER A 4 2.94 14.14 -14.44
N HIS A 5 2.26 13.05 -14.79
CA HIS A 5 1.15 12.54 -14.00
C HIS A 5 1.60 12.10 -12.60
N PRO A 6 0.76 12.26 -11.55
CA PRO A 6 1.07 11.73 -10.23
C PRO A 6 1.08 10.19 -10.26
N LYS A 7 2.09 9.59 -9.63
CA LYS A 7 2.28 8.14 -9.57
C LYS A 7 1.59 7.53 -8.35
N ILE A 8 1.41 6.21 -8.37
CA ILE A 8 0.94 5.45 -7.20
C ILE A 8 2.15 4.85 -6.49
N GLY A 9 2.31 5.18 -5.21
CA GLY A 9 3.32 4.60 -4.35
C GLY A 9 2.86 3.26 -3.76
N ILE A 10 3.65 2.21 -3.89
CA ILE A 10 3.36 0.90 -3.31
C ILE A 10 4.30 0.65 -2.13
N ARG A 11 3.72 0.42 -0.95
CA ARG A 11 4.43 0.20 0.32
C ARG A 11 4.29 -1.27 0.73
N PRO A 12 5.31 -2.10 0.56
CA PRO A 12 5.32 -3.49 1.05
C PRO A 12 5.54 -3.51 2.56
N ILE A 13 4.50 -3.78 3.33
CA ILE A 13 4.54 -3.80 4.79
C ILE A 13 4.83 -5.20 5.29
N ILE A 14 5.76 -5.33 6.24
CA ILE A 14 6.25 -6.61 6.75
C ILE A 14 6.34 -6.60 8.27
N ASP A 15 6.26 -7.76 8.90
CA ASP A 15 6.64 -7.94 10.30
C ASP A 15 8.13 -7.61 10.47
N GLY A 16 8.43 -6.55 11.19
CA GLY A 16 9.80 -6.05 11.36
C GLY A 16 10.70 -6.88 12.27
N ARG A 17 10.16 -7.91 12.94
CA ARG A 17 10.94 -8.75 13.86
C ARG A 17 11.95 -9.60 13.12
N ARG A 18 13.24 -9.37 13.41
CA ARG A 18 14.36 -10.13 12.87
C ARG A 18 14.50 -11.47 13.61
N GLY A 19 15.34 -12.36 13.08
CA GLY A 19 15.57 -13.69 13.65
C GLY A 19 14.68 -14.77 13.02
N GLY A 20 14.47 -14.70 11.72
CA GLY A 20 13.76 -15.71 10.92
C GLY A 20 12.36 -15.31 10.47
N ILE A 21 11.65 -14.42 11.21
CA ILE A 21 10.27 -14.04 10.87
C ILE A 21 10.27 -13.13 9.63
N ARG A 22 10.97 -12.01 9.70
CA ARG A 22 11.09 -11.06 8.60
C ARG A 22 11.70 -11.72 7.37
N GLU A 23 12.80 -12.41 7.57
CA GLU A 23 13.56 -13.04 6.51
C GLU A 23 12.72 -14.07 5.72
N SER A 24 11.82 -14.78 6.41
CA SER A 24 10.92 -15.75 5.77
C SER A 24 9.81 -15.11 4.92
N LEU A 25 9.52 -13.83 5.11
CA LEU A 25 8.43 -13.12 4.47
C LEU A 25 8.89 -12.10 3.41
N GLU A 26 10.16 -11.74 3.41
CA GLU A 26 10.69 -10.61 2.62
C GLU A 26 10.41 -10.75 1.13
N ALA A 27 10.79 -11.89 0.54
CA ALA A 27 10.59 -12.15 -0.89
C ALA A 27 9.11 -12.16 -1.28
N MET A 28 8.27 -12.78 -0.46
CA MET A 28 6.82 -12.83 -0.69
C MET A 28 6.22 -11.41 -0.65
N THR A 29 6.54 -10.63 0.37
CA THR A 29 5.99 -9.28 0.57
C THR A 29 6.39 -8.34 -0.57
N MET A 30 7.66 -8.35 -0.96
CA MET A 30 8.13 -7.56 -2.10
C MET A 30 7.52 -8.04 -3.40
N GLY A 31 7.40 -9.35 -3.60
CA GLY A 31 6.73 -9.93 -4.77
C GLY A 31 5.27 -9.53 -4.89
N MET A 32 4.55 -9.38 -3.77
CA MET A 32 3.18 -8.85 -3.76
C MET A 32 3.13 -7.40 -4.25
N ALA A 33 4.01 -6.54 -3.75
CA ALA A 33 4.09 -5.14 -4.18
C ALA A 33 4.36 -5.04 -5.69
N GLN A 34 5.25 -5.88 -6.21
CA GLN A 34 5.56 -5.93 -7.64
C GLN A 34 4.36 -6.38 -8.49
N ARG A 35 3.60 -7.39 -8.02
CA ARG A 35 2.39 -7.84 -8.72
C ARG A 35 1.30 -6.77 -8.73
N VAL A 36 1.10 -6.06 -7.62
CA VAL A 36 0.16 -4.93 -7.53
C VAL A 36 0.56 -3.80 -8.49
N ALA A 37 1.83 -3.42 -8.49
CA ALA A 37 2.33 -2.38 -9.40
C ALA A 37 2.09 -2.74 -10.87
N ARG A 38 2.33 -4.01 -11.23
CA ARG A 38 2.05 -4.53 -12.57
C ARG A 38 0.56 -4.46 -12.90
N LEU A 39 -0.30 -4.97 -12.02
CA LEU A 39 -1.75 -4.95 -12.17
C LEU A 39 -2.26 -3.53 -12.43
N TYR A 40 -1.82 -2.55 -11.63
CA TYR A 40 -2.23 -1.17 -11.80
C TYR A 40 -1.77 -0.57 -13.13
N SER A 41 -0.55 -0.86 -13.55
CA SER A 41 -0.04 -0.39 -14.85
C SER A 41 -0.71 -1.07 -16.04
N GLU A 42 -1.20 -2.30 -15.89
CA GLU A 42 -1.93 -3.03 -16.94
C GLU A 42 -3.39 -2.59 -17.04
N GLU A 43 -4.07 -2.34 -15.91
CA GLU A 43 -5.52 -2.13 -15.87
C GLU A 43 -5.93 -0.65 -15.75
N LEU A 44 -5.11 0.20 -15.15
CA LEU A 44 -5.46 1.60 -14.94
C LEU A 44 -4.82 2.52 -15.98
N ARG A 45 -5.54 3.57 -16.34
CA ARG A 45 -5.08 4.58 -17.29
C ARG A 45 -5.28 5.99 -16.73
N TYR A 46 -4.36 6.87 -17.04
CA TYR A 46 -4.57 8.30 -16.85
C TYR A 46 -5.62 8.82 -17.86
N SER A 47 -6.07 10.04 -17.67
CA SER A 47 -7.08 10.66 -18.54
C SER A 47 -6.65 10.82 -19.99
N ASP A 48 -5.35 10.81 -20.27
CA ASP A 48 -4.77 10.85 -21.61
C ASP A 48 -4.62 9.45 -22.25
N GLY A 49 -5.03 8.38 -21.55
CA GLY A 49 -4.94 6.98 -21.99
C GLY A 49 -3.61 6.30 -21.70
N SER A 50 -2.59 7.01 -21.18
CA SER A 50 -1.32 6.40 -20.79
C SER A 50 -1.48 5.49 -19.56
N PRO A 51 -0.66 4.42 -19.45
CA PRO A 51 -0.68 3.53 -18.27
C PRO A 51 -0.34 4.28 -16.98
N VAL A 52 -1.00 3.92 -15.89
CA VAL A 52 -0.65 4.43 -14.57
C VAL A 52 0.74 3.94 -14.16
N GLU A 53 1.58 4.86 -13.72
CA GLU A 53 2.91 4.54 -13.22
C GLU A 53 2.89 4.27 -11.71
N CYS A 54 3.63 3.25 -11.28
CA CYS A 54 3.80 2.89 -9.89
C CYS A 54 5.26 3.06 -9.45
N VAL A 55 5.45 3.46 -8.19
CA VAL A 55 6.76 3.53 -7.51
C VAL A 55 6.70 2.62 -6.30
N ILE A 56 7.57 1.62 -6.24
CA ILE A 56 7.66 0.69 -5.09
C ILE A 56 8.75 1.19 -4.14
N ALA A 57 8.54 1.08 -2.84
CA ALA A 57 9.59 1.32 -1.84
C ALA A 57 10.81 0.43 -2.12
N ASP A 58 12.02 0.92 -1.81
CA ASP A 58 13.27 0.18 -2.10
C ASP A 58 13.42 -1.08 -1.25
N THR A 59 12.83 -1.06 -0.06
CA THR A 59 12.82 -2.19 0.87
C THR A 59 11.42 -2.46 1.37
N THR A 60 11.20 -3.63 1.95
CA THR A 60 10.01 -3.89 2.78
C THR A 60 10.03 -3.00 4.02
N ILE A 61 8.86 -2.59 4.50
CA ILE A 61 8.69 -1.62 5.58
C ILE A 61 8.23 -2.37 6.84
N GLY A 62 9.14 -2.56 7.78
CA GLY A 62 8.87 -3.21 9.06
C GLY A 62 9.14 -2.33 10.27
N GLY A 63 9.55 -1.07 10.06
CA GLY A 63 9.85 -0.11 11.11
C GLY A 63 9.91 1.33 10.64
N VAL A 64 10.14 2.24 11.57
CA VAL A 64 10.10 3.70 11.36
C VAL A 64 11.11 4.19 10.32
N ALA A 65 12.35 3.70 10.37
CA ALA A 65 13.39 4.15 9.46
C ALA A 65 13.06 3.84 7.99
N GLU A 66 12.55 2.65 7.72
CA GLU A 66 12.14 2.22 6.38
C GLU A 66 10.88 2.99 5.91
N ALA A 67 9.95 3.27 6.82
CA ALA A 67 8.79 4.09 6.53
C ALA A 67 9.19 5.52 6.15
N ALA A 68 10.15 6.13 6.87
CA ALA A 68 10.67 7.46 6.57
C ALA A 68 11.39 7.49 5.20
N ALA A 69 12.27 6.54 4.94
CA ALA A 69 12.96 6.43 3.65
C ALA A 69 11.99 6.27 2.48
N CYS A 70 10.92 5.50 2.67
CA CYS A 70 9.87 5.34 1.68
C CYS A 70 9.15 6.67 1.42
N THR A 71 8.83 7.44 2.46
CA THR A 71 8.19 8.76 2.34
C THR A 71 9.05 9.72 1.54
N ASP A 72 10.35 9.78 1.81
CA ASP A 72 11.29 10.63 1.07
C ASP A 72 11.34 10.24 -0.41
N LYS A 73 11.49 8.95 -0.71
CA LYS A 73 11.46 8.45 -2.08
C LYS A 73 10.17 8.83 -2.82
N PHE A 74 9.02 8.67 -2.17
CA PHE A 74 7.73 8.94 -2.80
C PHE A 74 7.53 10.43 -3.09
N ARG A 75 7.95 11.31 -2.18
CA ARG A 75 7.96 12.75 -2.39
C ARG A 75 8.79 13.13 -3.63
N ASP A 76 10.00 12.57 -3.73
CA ASP A 76 10.94 12.88 -4.82
C ASP A 76 10.48 12.25 -6.16
N SER A 77 9.58 11.29 -6.12
CA SER A 77 9.07 10.56 -7.30
C SER A 77 7.70 11.04 -7.81
N ASN A 78 7.15 12.15 -7.30
CA ASN A 78 5.83 12.67 -7.65
C ASN A 78 4.69 11.66 -7.39
N VAL A 79 4.71 11.00 -6.24
CA VAL A 79 3.64 10.09 -5.80
C VAL A 79 2.45 10.91 -5.32
N GLY A 80 1.26 10.67 -5.88
CA GLY A 80 0.02 11.36 -5.54
C GLY A 80 -1.01 10.50 -4.78
N ALA A 81 -0.78 9.19 -4.68
CA ALA A 81 -1.59 8.27 -3.87
C ALA A 81 -0.72 7.10 -3.42
N VAL A 82 -1.06 6.48 -2.29
CA VAL A 82 -0.25 5.42 -1.69
C VAL A 82 -1.10 4.19 -1.41
N LEU A 83 -0.58 3.01 -1.74
CA LEU A 83 -1.13 1.73 -1.34
C LEU A 83 -0.13 0.96 -0.47
N SER A 84 -0.50 0.66 0.76
CA SER A 84 0.21 -0.29 1.62
C SER A 84 -0.33 -1.69 1.40
N VAL A 85 0.55 -2.66 1.12
CA VAL A 85 0.20 -4.07 0.95
C VAL A 85 0.90 -4.92 2.00
N THR A 86 0.17 -5.84 2.64
CA THR A 86 0.75 -6.69 3.67
C THR A 86 0.15 -8.09 3.70
N PRO A 87 1.00 -9.13 3.70
CA PRO A 87 0.56 -10.50 3.90
C PRO A 87 0.46 -10.90 5.38
N CYS A 88 0.94 -10.06 6.30
CA CYS A 88 1.13 -10.44 7.69
C CYS A 88 0.82 -9.30 8.66
N TRP A 89 0.71 -9.65 9.93
CA TRP A 89 0.67 -8.68 11.02
C TRP A 89 1.98 -7.89 11.11
N CYS A 90 1.86 -6.62 11.48
CA CYS A 90 2.97 -5.69 11.65
C CYS A 90 2.59 -4.62 12.68
N TYR A 91 3.57 -3.92 13.23
CA TYR A 91 3.34 -2.77 14.12
C TYR A 91 2.86 -1.56 13.33
N GLY A 92 1.54 -1.31 13.36
CA GLY A 92 0.92 -0.23 12.58
C GLY A 92 1.47 1.15 12.92
N ALA A 93 1.72 1.43 14.21
CA ALA A 93 2.22 2.72 14.65
C ALA A 93 3.61 3.10 14.08
N GLU A 94 4.42 2.09 13.73
CA GLU A 94 5.79 2.28 13.23
C GLU A 94 5.86 2.37 11.72
N THR A 95 4.83 1.92 11.02
CA THR A 95 4.86 1.73 9.57
C THR A 95 3.84 2.56 8.81
N ILE A 96 2.91 3.24 9.48
CA ILE A 96 1.91 4.08 8.82
C ILE A 96 2.55 5.25 8.08
N ASP A 97 1.92 5.62 6.97
CA ASP A 97 2.27 6.83 6.25
C ASP A 97 1.61 8.04 6.92
N MET A 98 2.41 8.97 7.40
CA MET A 98 1.98 10.14 8.15
C MET A 98 1.67 11.37 7.30
N ASP A 99 1.87 11.33 5.98
CA ASP A 99 1.54 12.46 5.12
C ASP A 99 0.02 12.74 5.16
N PRO A 100 -0.43 13.92 5.62
CA PRO A 100 -1.85 14.23 5.75
C PRO A 100 -2.56 14.48 4.42
N LEU A 101 -1.82 14.77 3.36
CA LEU A 101 -2.36 15.23 2.09
C LEU A 101 -2.50 14.11 1.05
N THR A 102 -1.71 13.06 1.17
CA THR A 102 -1.71 11.95 0.20
C THR A 102 -2.82 10.95 0.53
N PRO A 103 -3.77 10.69 -0.39
CA PRO A 103 -4.74 9.60 -0.24
C PRO A 103 -4.06 8.26 -0.05
N LYS A 104 -4.58 7.45 0.88
CA LYS A 104 -3.98 6.17 1.26
C LYS A 104 -5.00 5.04 1.20
N ALA A 105 -4.56 3.91 0.66
CA ALA A 105 -5.25 2.64 0.82
C ALA A 105 -4.35 1.63 1.52
N ILE A 106 -4.97 0.72 2.27
CA ILE A 106 -4.27 -0.36 2.98
C ILE A 106 -4.93 -1.66 2.58
N TRP A 107 -4.16 -2.57 2.00
CA TRP A 107 -4.62 -3.88 1.62
C TRP A 107 -4.06 -4.96 2.54
N GLY A 108 -4.95 -5.54 3.35
CA GLY A 108 -4.63 -6.65 4.24
C GLY A 108 -5.10 -7.99 3.67
N PHE A 109 -4.17 -8.93 3.54
CA PHE A 109 -4.46 -10.26 3.02
C PHE A 109 -4.94 -11.22 4.10
N ASN A 110 -5.94 -12.04 3.76
CA ASN A 110 -6.50 -13.06 4.64
C ASN A 110 -6.09 -14.50 4.27
N GLY A 111 -5.31 -14.69 3.22
CA GLY A 111 -4.94 -15.99 2.68
C GLY A 111 -3.67 -16.60 3.26
N THR A 112 -3.07 -16.01 4.28
CA THR A 112 -1.83 -16.49 4.90
C THR A 112 -2.05 -16.92 6.34
N GLU A 113 -1.13 -17.73 6.87
CA GLU A 113 -1.11 -18.12 8.30
C GLU A 113 -0.88 -16.91 9.24
N ARG A 114 -0.47 -15.78 8.70
CA ARG A 114 -0.19 -14.53 9.42
C ARG A 114 -1.06 -13.42 8.84
N PRO A 115 -2.28 -13.24 9.33
CA PRO A 115 -3.30 -12.43 8.66
C PRO A 115 -2.93 -10.94 8.63
N GLY A 116 -2.76 -10.39 7.45
CA GLY A 116 -2.60 -8.97 7.19
C GLY A 116 -3.85 -8.14 7.52
N ALA A 117 -5.01 -8.78 7.64
CA ALA A 117 -6.24 -8.12 8.09
C ALA A 117 -6.12 -7.49 9.47
N VAL A 118 -5.30 -8.05 10.36
CA VAL A 118 -5.05 -7.47 11.70
C VAL A 118 -4.26 -6.16 11.56
N TYR A 119 -3.27 -6.14 10.68
CA TYR A 119 -2.56 -4.89 10.35
C TYR A 119 -3.51 -3.86 9.75
N LEU A 120 -4.34 -4.26 8.78
CA LEU A 120 -5.32 -3.38 8.15
C LEU A 120 -6.20 -2.68 9.21
N ALA A 121 -6.79 -3.44 10.14
CA ALA A 121 -7.63 -2.90 11.20
C ALA A 121 -6.86 -1.91 12.10
N SER A 122 -5.66 -2.29 12.52
CA SER A 122 -4.78 -1.47 13.37
C SER A 122 -4.35 -0.18 12.67
N ALA A 123 -3.93 -0.27 11.41
CA ALA A 123 -3.47 0.88 10.64
C ALA A 123 -4.62 1.85 10.32
N LEU A 124 -5.81 1.36 9.96
CA LEU A 124 -7.00 2.21 9.77
C LEU A 124 -7.38 2.93 11.06
N ALA A 125 -7.39 2.23 12.20
CA ALA A 125 -7.66 2.86 13.49
C ALA A 125 -6.63 3.96 13.79
N GLY A 126 -5.35 3.70 13.55
CA GLY A 126 -4.27 4.68 13.73
C GLY A 126 -4.42 5.92 12.84
N HIS A 127 -4.78 5.73 11.57
CA HIS A 127 -5.04 6.84 10.66
C HIS A 127 -6.25 7.66 11.12
N ASN A 128 -7.36 6.99 11.48
CA ASN A 128 -8.58 7.67 11.96
C ASN A 128 -8.32 8.49 13.22
N GLN A 129 -7.57 7.97 14.19
CA GLN A 129 -7.20 8.70 15.40
C GLN A 129 -6.38 9.97 15.11
N LYS A 130 -5.65 9.99 14.01
CA LYS A 130 -4.81 11.12 13.58
C LYS A 130 -5.52 12.04 12.59
N GLY A 131 -6.76 11.73 12.20
CA GLY A 131 -7.49 12.48 11.17
C GLY A 131 -6.90 12.34 9.77
N LEU A 132 -6.16 11.28 9.51
CA LEU A 132 -5.54 11.02 8.21
C LEU A 132 -6.51 10.21 7.32
N PRO A 133 -6.75 10.61 6.06
CA PRO A 133 -7.60 9.85 5.17
C PRO A 133 -6.95 8.52 4.79
N ALA A 134 -7.66 7.41 5.02
CA ALA A 134 -7.22 6.08 4.63
C ALA A 134 -8.41 5.17 4.33
N PHE A 135 -8.23 4.25 3.37
CA PHE A 135 -9.22 3.27 2.94
C PHE A 135 -8.71 1.86 3.16
N GLY A 136 -9.60 0.95 3.55
CA GLY A 136 -9.27 -0.46 3.69
C GLY A 136 -9.68 -1.28 2.47
N ILE A 137 -8.80 -2.19 2.06
CA ILE A 137 -9.06 -3.18 1.01
C ILE A 137 -8.87 -4.56 1.60
N TYR A 138 -9.83 -5.46 1.39
CA TYR A 138 -9.74 -6.86 1.77
C TYR A 138 -9.60 -7.74 0.53
N GLY A 139 -8.78 -8.76 0.61
CA GLY A 139 -8.62 -9.73 -0.47
C GLY A 139 -7.84 -10.96 -0.01
N ARG A 140 -7.95 -12.04 -0.77
CA ARG A 140 -7.21 -13.28 -0.51
C ARG A 140 -5.85 -13.30 -1.19
N ASP A 141 -5.76 -12.70 -2.36
CA ASP A 141 -4.53 -12.63 -3.17
C ASP A 141 -4.57 -11.38 -4.08
N VAL A 142 -3.41 -11.02 -4.62
CA VAL A 142 -3.25 -9.98 -5.65
C VAL A 142 -4.05 -10.32 -6.92
N GLN A 143 -4.31 -11.58 -7.19
CA GLN A 143 -5.12 -12.05 -8.31
C GLN A 143 -6.63 -11.87 -8.10
N ASP A 144 -7.05 -11.50 -6.90
CA ASP A 144 -8.44 -11.16 -6.60
C ASP A 144 -8.72 -9.71 -7.04
N MET A 145 -8.78 -9.54 -8.36
CA MET A 145 -8.90 -8.23 -9.03
C MET A 145 -10.16 -7.48 -8.59
N ASP A 146 -11.25 -8.17 -8.30
CA ASP A 146 -12.50 -7.56 -7.86
C ASP A 146 -12.32 -6.80 -6.55
N CYS A 147 -11.50 -7.29 -5.63
CA CYS A 147 -11.19 -6.58 -4.39
C CYS A 147 -10.38 -5.30 -4.62
N LEU A 148 -9.42 -5.29 -5.54
CA LEU A 148 -8.54 -4.14 -5.76
C LEU A 148 -9.17 -3.03 -6.59
N LEU A 149 -9.93 -3.39 -7.61
CA LEU A 149 -10.44 -2.43 -8.59
C LEU A 149 -11.85 -1.94 -8.24
N TYR A 150 -12.66 -2.75 -7.54
CA TYR A 150 -14.07 -2.47 -7.32
C TYR A 150 -14.47 -2.19 -5.87
N THR A 151 -13.63 -2.44 -4.89
CA THR A 151 -13.93 -2.13 -3.47
C THR A 151 -13.49 -0.73 -3.02
N SER A 152 -12.87 0.04 -3.89
CA SER A 152 -12.69 1.47 -3.63
C SER A 152 -14.08 2.12 -3.61
N PRO A 153 -14.46 2.84 -2.53
CA PRO A 153 -15.76 3.50 -2.48
C PRO A 153 -15.87 4.47 -3.65
N SER A 154 -16.77 4.16 -4.57
CA SER A 154 -17.11 5.07 -5.65
C SER A 154 -17.63 6.38 -5.07
N PRO A 155 -17.29 7.55 -5.62
CA PRO A 155 -17.90 8.81 -5.24
C PRO A 155 -19.44 8.81 -5.35
N ARG A 156 -20.03 7.83 -6.06
CA ARG A 156 -21.48 7.65 -6.23
C ARG A 156 -22.17 6.97 -5.05
N ASP A 157 -21.44 6.31 -4.15
CA ASP A 157 -22.01 5.60 -3.00
C ASP A 157 -22.19 6.49 -1.76
N ARG A 158 -21.96 7.78 -1.89
CA ARG A 158 -22.24 8.79 -0.87
C ARG A 158 -23.57 9.51 -1.22
N GLY A 159 -24.64 8.74 -1.14
CA GLY A 159 -25.99 9.26 -1.14
C GLY A 159 -26.49 9.51 0.28
#